data_581723656cbd4f46d26d11052e49b922
#
_entry.id   581723656cbd4f46d26d11052e49b922
#
_cell.length_a   1.000
_cell.length_b   1.000
_cell.length_c   1.000
_cell.angle_alpha   90.00
_cell.angle_beta   90.00
_cell.angle_gamma   90.00
#
_symmetry.space_group_name_H-M   'P 1'
#
loop_
_entity.id
_entity.type
_entity.pdbx_description
1 polymer ?
#
loop_
_entity_poly.entity_id
_entity_poly.type
_entity_poly.pdbx_seq_one_letter_code
_entity_poly.pdbx_strand_id
1 'polypeptide(L)'
;MPRFPPRPTDTAPLYPADELVKLQSIMDNRQGHLPAPPPPPQRKSTWVGKALALVGVAVVSGFVWWVLQPSDPIDQQVAQPQKTAGEFEFTTVPELPEPVKDSDCAAHATSQTQAFFKTTPCLQLTRAFYTAKLPNGSTVYSSVSVVKMKNADEARQLRELTQKDGTGNVKDLVLDKAITVPPLTTLANGGYASEQRDQLVVIVESDSPTRGADALAHNKEMKRVSADAIRLASSFGS
;
A
#
# COMPACT_ATOMS: atom_id res chain seq x y z
N MET A 1 -12.05 11.57 -55.21
CA MET A 1 -12.00 10.84 -53.96
C MET A 1 -10.78 9.91 -54.02
N PRO A 2 -9.73 10.15 -53.29
CA PRO A 2 -8.55 9.25 -53.27
C PRO A 2 -8.83 8.02 -52.40
N ARG A 3 -8.64 6.83 -52.96
CA ARG A 3 -8.73 5.57 -52.25
C ARG A 3 -7.41 5.32 -51.53
N PHE A 4 -7.45 5.19 -50.22
CA PHE A 4 -6.32 4.75 -49.42
C PHE A 4 -6.13 3.23 -49.59
N PRO A 5 -4.87 2.74 -49.73
CA PRO A 5 -4.60 1.31 -49.75
C PRO A 5 -4.84 0.69 -48.37
N PRO A 6 -5.26 -0.59 -48.28
CA PRO A 6 -5.44 -1.30 -47.02
C PRO A 6 -4.10 -1.47 -46.30
N ARG A 7 -4.09 -1.30 -44.96
CA ARG A 7 -2.95 -1.60 -44.11
C ARG A 7 -2.78 -3.13 -44.02
N PRO A 8 -1.58 -3.65 -44.18
CA PRO A 8 -1.34 -5.07 -43.91
C PRO A 8 -1.43 -5.33 -42.38
N THR A 9 -2.44 -6.12 -41.99
CA THR A 9 -2.49 -6.77 -40.67
C THR A 9 -1.82 -8.13 -40.84
N ASP A 10 -0.49 -8.15 -40.89
CA ASP A 10 0.28 -9.39 -40.99
C ASP A 10 0.78 -9.79 -39.62
N THR A 11 0.00 -10.62 -38.92
CA THR A 11 0.44 -11.41 -37.77
C THR A 11 0.92 -12.75 -38.28
N ALA A 12 2.06 -12.78 -38.96
CA ALA A 12 2.73 -14.02 -39.29
C ALA A 12 3.33 -14.61 -38.00
N PRO A 13 3.18 -15.93 -37.75
CA PRO A 13 3.84 -16.54 -36.61
C PRO A 13 5.36 -16.47 -36.77
N LEU A 14 6.06 -16.11 -35.70
CA LEU A 14 7.50 -15.86 -35.66
C LEU A 14 8.38 -17.09 -36.01
N TYR A 15 7.79 -18.28 -36.12
CA TYR A 15 8.51 -19.52 -36.50
C TYR A 15 7.67 -20.35 -37.46
N PRO A 16 8.28 -20.91 -38.53
CA PRO A 16 7.63 -21.84 -39.41
C PRO A 16 7.29 -23.13 -38.65
N ALA A 17 6.11 -23.72 -38.96
CA ALA A 17 5.57 -24.89 -38.28
C ALA A 17 6.51 -26.11 -38.28
N ASP A 18 7.39 -26.19 -39.25
CA ASP A 18 8.36 -27.29 -39.42
C ASP A 18 9.48 -27.27 -38.36
N GLU A 19 9.83 -26.13 -37.81
CA GLU A 19 10.83 -26.06 -36.73
C GLU A 19 10.28 -26.52 -35.38
N LEU A 20 9.01 -26.28 -35.10
CA LEU A 20 8.35 -26.76 -33.87
C LEU A 20 8.29 -28.29 -33.81
N VAL A 21 8.01 -28.95 -34.93
CA VAL A 21 7.99 -30.42 -35.03
C VAL A 21 9.40 -30.98 -34.78
N LYS A 22 10.43 -30.31 -35.26
CA LYS A 22 11.82 -30.74 -35.08
C LYS A 22 12.30 -30.61 -33.64
N LEU A 23 11.88 -29.57 -32.93
CA LEU A 23 12.19 -29.39 -31.52
C LEU A 23 11.46 -30.40 -30.62
N GLN A 24 10.23 -30.77 -30.96
CA GLN A 24 9.47 -31.80 -30.26
C GLN A 24 10.11 -33.19 -30.39
N SER A 25 10.58 -33.55 -31.58
CA SER A 25 11.27 -34.84 -31.82
C SER A 25 12.63 -34.93 -31.07
N ILE A 26 13.30 -33.80 -30.82
CA ILE A 26 14.56 -33.78 -30.06
C ILE A 26 14.30 -33.95 -28.57
N MET A 27 13.18 -33.43 -28.05
CA MET A 27 12.79 -33.60 -26.65
C MET A 27 12.32 -35.01 -26.32
N ASP A 28 11.55 -35.66 -27.21
CA ASP A 28 11.10 -37.02 -27.00
C ASP A 28 12.26 -38.04 -27.06
N ASN A 29 13.30 -37.79 -27.86
CA ASN A 29 14.47 -38.67 -27.95
C ASN A 29 15.43 -38.57 -26.76
N ARG A 30 15.27 -37.57 -25.84
CA ARG A 30 16.05 -37.47 -24.62
C ARG A 30 15.46 -38.20 -23.41
N GLN A 31 14.23 -38.74 -23.51
CA GLN A 31 13.60 -39.47 -22.42
C GLN A 31 13.88 -41.00 -22.45
N GLY A 32 14.60 -41.48 -23.42
CA GLY A 32 15.03 -42.88 -23.52
C GLY A 32 16.48 -43.07 -23.09
N HIS A 33 16.69 -43.77 -21.98
CA HIS A 33 17.94 -44.33 -21.44
C HIS A 33 18.73 -43.40 -20.49
N LEU A 34 18.23 -43.27 -19.30
CA LEU A 34 19.10 -43.11 -18.13
C LEU A 34 19.07 -44.45 -17.34
N PRO A 35 20.23 -45.09 -17.09
CA PRO A 35 20.29 -46.26 -16.23
C PRO A 35 19.95 -45.86 -14.79
N ALA A 36 19.14 -46.66 -14.11
CA ALA A 36 18.73 -46.44 -12.74
C ALA A 36 19.96 -46.30 -11.81
N PRO A 37 19.98 -45.31 -10.91
CA PRO A 37 21.05 -45.19 -9.95
C PRO A 37 21.03 -46.35 -8.96
N PRO A 38 22.22 -46.87 -8.51
CA PRO A 38 22.29 -47.93 -7.52
C PRO A 38 21.66 -47.53 -6.20
N PRO A 39 21.05 -48.46 -5.45
CA PRO A 39 20.42 -48.17 -4.18
C PRO A 39 21.45 -47.66 -3.17
N PRO A 40 21.09 -46.61 -2.38
CA PRO A 40 22.01 -46.02 -1.39
C PRO A 40 22.31 -47.07 -0.28
N PRO A 41 23.56 -47.08 0.24
CA PRO A 41 23.92 -47.97 1.33
C PRO A 41 23.09 -47.64 2.60
N GLN A 42 22.43 -48.63 3.18
CA GLN A 42 21.68 -48.51 4.43
C GLN A 42 22.63 -48.19 5.59
N ARG A 43 22.77 -46.91 5.89
CA ARG A 43 23.47 -46.46 7.11
C ARG A 43 22.53 -46.65 8.29
N LYS A 44 22.83 -47.65 9.13
CA LYS A 44 22.13 -47.82 10.40
C LYS A 44 22.18 -46.51 11.20
N SER A 45 21.00 -45.97 11.47
CA SER A 45 20.80 -44.66 12.07
C SER A 45 21.28 -44.61 13.51
N THR A 46 22.38 -43.90 13.74
CA THR A 46 22.77 -43.37 15.06
C THR A 46 22.13 -41.97 15.31
N TRP A 47 21.07 -41.64 14.58
CA TRP A 47 20.45 -40.30 14.61
C TRP A 47 19.62 -40.07 15.88
N VAL A 48 19.03 -41.12 16.44
CA VAL A 48 18.21 -41.02 17.67
C VAL A 48 19.05 -40.55 18.87
N GLY A 49 20.30 -41.01 18.99
CA GLY A 49 21.18 -40.52 20.05
C GLY A 49 21.61 -39.06 19.93
N LYS A 50 21.78 -38.56 18.70
CA LYS A 50 22.14 -37.15 18.47
C LYS A 50 20.93 -36.18 18.63
N ALA A 51 19.72 -36.65 18.34
CA ALA A 51 18.51 -35.88 18.57
C ALA A 51 18.21 -35.69 20.07
N LEU A 52 18.39 -36.71 20.87
CA LEU A 52 18.22 -36.64 22.33
C LEU A 52 19.23 -35.70 23.00
N ALA A 53 20.48 -35.64 22.53
CA ALA A 53 21.48 -34.72 23.06
C ALA A 53 21.15 -33.23 22.74
N LEU A 54 20.61 -32.94 21.56
CA LEU A 54 20.21 -31.59 21.18
C LEU A 54 18.99 -31.08 21.98
N VAL A 55 18.02 -31.94 22.23
CA VAL A 55 16.86 -31.59 23.05
C VAL A 55 17.30 -31.29 24.53
N GLY A 56 18.23 -32.05 25.06
CA GLY A 56 18.77 -31.81 26.41
C GLY A 56 19.44 -30.42 26.54
N VAL A 57 20.24 -30.02 25.55
CA VAL A 57 20.90 -28.70 25.56
C VAL A 57 19.89 -27.55 25.43
N ALA A 58 18.85 -27.72 24.63
CA ALA A 58 17.81 -26.67 24.44
C ALA A 58 17.00 -26.46 25.74
N VAL A 59 16.65 -27.54 26.46
CA VAL A 59 15.91 -27.44 27.73
C VAL A 59 16.75 -26.77 28.82
N VAL A 60 18.04 -27.14 28.94
CA VAL A 60 18.94 -26.55 29.96
C VAL A 60 19.20 -25.06 29.65
N SER A 61 19.40 -24.69 28.34
CA SER A 61 19.57 -23.29 27.93
C SER A 61 18.33 -22.46 28.20
N GLY A 62 17.15 -23.00 27.91
CA GLY A 62 15.86 -22.32 28.17
C GLY A 62 15.63 -22.11 29.69
N PHE A 63 15.98 -23.08 30.52
CA PHE A 63 15.81 -22.99 31.96
C PHE A 63 16.78 -21.97 32.59
N VAL A 64 18.04 -21.94 32.14
CA VAL A 64 19.03 -20.94 32.59
C VAL A 64 18.60 -19.55 32.20
N TRP A 65 18.02 -19.38 31.00
CA TRP A 65 17.52 -18.08 30.54
C TRP A 65 16.34 -17.60 31.38
N TRP A 66 15.44 -18.54 31.76
CA TRP A 66 14.27 -18.23 32.59
C TRP A 66 14.68 -17.85 34.06
N VAL A 67 15.71 -18.48 34.61
CA VAL A 67 16.19 -18.18 35.98
C VAL A 67 17.02 -16.89 36.05
N LEU A 68 17.66 -16.50 34.93
CA LEU A 68 18.47 -15.27 34.83
C LEU A 68 17.70 -14.04 34.37
N GLN A 69 16.40 -14.16 34.08
CA GLN A 69 15.58 -12.96 33.83
C GLN A 69 15.46 -12.18 35.15
N PRO A 70 15.98 -10.94 35.20
CA PRO A 70 15.69 -10.08 36.35
C PRO A 70 14.16 -9.91 36.40
N SER A 71 13.59 -10.20 37.57
CA SER A 71 12.18 -9.92 37.84
C SER A 71 12.01 -8.40 37.96
N ASP A 72 11.86 -7.75 36.85
CA ASP A 72 11.37 -6.36 36.85
C ASP A 72 9.96 -6.38 37.45
N PRO A 73 9.65 -5.52 38.41
CA PRO A 73 8.30 -5.42 38.93
C PRO A 73 7.37 -5.11 37.73
N ILE A 74 6.28 -5.90 37.65
CA ILE A 74 5.22 -5.71 36.65
C ILE A 74 4.57 -4.38 36.99
N ASP A 75 5.16 -3.29 36.50
CA ASP A 75 4.41 -2.08 36.24
C ASP A 75 3.37 -2.46 35.16
N GLN A 76 2.13 -2.49 35.56
CA GLN A 76 0.99 -2.51 34.64
C GLN A 76 1.03 -1.22 33.84
N GLN A 77 1.97 -1.13 32.92
CA GLN A 77 1.86 -0.21 31.81
C GLN A 77 0.65 -0.70 31.01
N VAL A 78 -0.48 -0.05 31.27
CA VAL A 78 -1.61 0.00 30.35
C VAL A 78 -0.98 0.17 28.97
N ALA A 79 -1.16 -0.85 28.12
CA ALA A 79 -0.64 -0.85 26.77
C ALA A 79 -1.20 0.41 26.06
N GLN A 80 -0.44 1.48 26.11
CA GLN A 80 -0.68 2.60 25.21
C GLN A 80 -0.56 2.02 23.81
N PRO A 81 -1.55 2.24 22.93
CA PRO A 81 -1.43 1.78 21.56
C PRO A 81 -0.10 2.28 21.04
N GLN A 82 0.80 1.36 20.68
CA GLN A 82 2.11 1.70 20.14
C GLN A 82 1.85 2.59 18.94
N LYS A 83 2.08 3.89 19.11
CA LYS A 83 2.06 4.88 18.06
C LYS A 83 3.13 4.42 17.09
N THR A 84 2.76 3.82 15.97
CA THR A 84 3.69 3.36 14.95
C THR A 84 4.54 4.56 14.58
N ALA A 85 5.81 4.55 14.99
CA ALA A 85 6.71 5.66 14.74
C ALA A 85 6.83 5.81 13.22
N GLY A 86 6.34 6.92 12.66
CA GLY A 86 6.45 7.27 11.27
C GLY A 86 7.66 8.15 11.01
N GLU A 87 7.90 8.45 9.75
CA GLU A 87 8.98 9.34 9.32
C GLU A 87 8.70 10.80 9.74
N PHE A 88 7.43 11.22 9.73
CA PHE A 88 7.01 12.58 10.05
C PHE A 88 6.14 12.60 11.32
N GLU A 89 6.25 13.69 12.06
CA GLU A 89 5.40 13.94 13.21
C GLU A 89 4.19 14.77 12.77
N PHE A 90 2.99 14.16 12.85
CA PHE A 90 1.74 14.78 12.44
C PHE A 90 0.97 15.29 13.66
N THR A 91 0.42 16.50 13.53
CA THR A 91 -0.47 17.12 14.52
C THR A 91 -1.77 17.55 13.84
N THR A 92 -2.90 17.39 14.53
CA THR A 92 -4.18 17.94 14.07
C THR A 92 -4.15 19.47 14.10
N VAL A 93 -4.98 20.11 13.29
CA VAL A 93 -5.12 21.58 13.30
C VAL A 93 -6.22 21.99 14.26
N PRO A 94 -6.09 23.13 14.96
CA PRO A 94 -7.11 23.59 15.92
C PRO A 94 -8.48 23.84 15.31
N GLU A 95 -8.53 24.22 14.02
CA GLU A 95 -9.75 24.50 13.27
C GLU A 95 -10.52 23.22 12.93
N LEU A 96 -9.85 22.05 12.90
CA LEU A 96 -10.44 20.75 12.62
C LEU A 96 -9.78 19.67 13.49
N PRO A 97 -10.02 19.66 14.81
CA PRO A 97 -9.35 18.74 15.72
C PRO A 97 -9.85 17.31 15.59
N GLU A 98 -11.09 17.12 15.14
CA GLU A 98 -11.74 15.82 14.99
C GLU A 98 -12.01 15.47 13.52
N PRO A 99 -11.99 14.18 13.15
CA PRO A 99 -12.35 13.76 11.80
C PRO A 99 -13.80 14.10 11.44
N VAL A 100 -14.02 14.60 10.22
CA VAL A 100 -15.35 14.82 9.63
C VAL A 100 -15.84 13.54 9.00
N LYS A 101 -17.10 13.19 9.27
CA LYS A 101 -17.75 11.99 8.72
C LYS A 101 -18.93 12.38 7.84
N ASP A 102 -19.07 11.71 6.69
CA ASP A 102 -20.17 11.88 5.76
C ASP A 102 -20.53 10.55 5.10
N SER A 103 -21.74 10.42 4.59
CA SER A 103 -22.21 9.26 3.81
C SER A 103 -22.45 9.60 2.32
N ASP A 104 -22.47 10.88 1.94
CA ASP A 104 -22.56 11.32 0.55
C ASP A 104 -21.17 11.50 -0.07
N CYS A 105 -20.50 10.39 -0.36
CA CYS A 105 -19.20 10.44 -1.00
C CYS A 105 -19.21 11.14 -2.36
N ALA A 106 -20.33 11.13 -3.09
CA ALA A 106 -20.44 11.76 -4.39
C ALA A 106 -20.34 13.29 -4.31
N ALA A 107 -20.90 13.90 -3.25
CA ALA A 107 -20.76 15.35 -3.00
C ALA A 107 -19.30 15.76 -2.77
N HIS A 108 -18.52 14.85 -2.18
CA HIS A 108 -17.12 15.05 -1.81
C HIS A 108 -16.12 14.43 -2.81
N ALA A 109 -16.51 14.26 -4.07
CA ALA A 109 -15.64 13.71 -5.10
C ALA A 109 -15.70 14.56 -6.39
N THR A 110 -14.76 14.31 -7.30
CA THR A 110 -14.65 15.01 -8.57
C THR A 110 -14.67 14.05 -9.76
N SER A 111 -15.08 14.53 -10.93
CA SER A 111 -14.96 13.85 -12.23
C SER A 111 -15.50 12.41 -12.23
N GLN A 112 -14.71 11.44 -12.70
CA GLN A 112 -15.12 10.03 -12.78
C GLN A 112 -15.30 9.38 -11.40
N THR A 113 -14.54 9.80 -10.39
CA THR A 113 -14.70 9.34 -9.01
C THR A 113 -16.07 9.74 -8.45
N GLN A 114 -16.54 10.96 -8.76
CA GLN A 114 -17.90 11.38 -8.43
C GLN A 114 -18.95 10.52 -9.15
N ALA A 115 -18.76 10.25 -10.45
CA ALA A 115 -19.67 9.40 -11.22
C ALA A 115 -19.70 7.95 -10.67
N PHE A 116 -18.56 7.43 -10.25
CA PHE A 116 -18.45 6.12 -9.60
C PHE A 116 -19.30 6.07 -8.32
N PHE A 117 -19.20 7.05 -7.43
CA PHE A 117 -19.99 7.06 -6.19
C PHE A 117 -21.51 7.21 -6.43
N LYS A 118 -21.93 7.81 -7.55
CA LYS A 118 -23.36 7.88 -7.90
C LYS A 118 -23.95 6.50 -8.23
N THR A 119 -23.16 5.58 -8.77
CA THR A 119 -23.56 4.22 -9.11
C THR A 119 -23.18 3.19 -8.05
N THR A 120 -22.11 3.45 -7.33
CA THR A 120 -21.52 2.59 -6.29
C THR A 120 -21.30 3.41 -5.03
N PRO A 121 -22.37 3.70 -4.26
CA PRO A 121 -22.28 4.57 -3.09
C PRO A 121 -21.42 3.95 -1.99
N CYS A 122 -20.65 4.77 -1.32
CA CYS A 122 -19.90 4.39 -0.14
C CYS A 122 -20.83 4.14 1.06
N LEU A 123 -20.33 3.48 2.09
CA LEU A 123 -20.98 3.39 3.40
C LEU A 123 -20.64 4.60 4.27
N GLN A 124 -19.39 5.07 4.19
CA GLN A 124 -18.90 6.19 4.97
C GLN A 124 -17.66 6.79 4.35
N LEU A 125 -17.52 8.10 4.40
CA LEU A 125 -16.31 8.87 4.19
C LEU A 125 -15.91 9.51 5.52
N THR A 126 -14.68 9.26 5.98
CA THR A 126 -14.09 9.91 7.16
C THR A 126 -12.87 10.68 6.71
N ARG A 127 -12.77 11.97 7.04
CA ARG A 127 -11.65 12.83 6.63
C ARG A 127 -11.08 13.58 7.82
N ALA A 128 -9.76 13.66 7.89
CA ALA A 128 -9.05 14.45 8.90
C ALA A 128 -7.93 15.27 8.27
N PHE A 129 -7.51 16.30 8.97
CA PHE A 129 -6.50 17.23 8.49
C PHE A 129 -5.34 17.37 9.48
N TYR A 130 -4.13 17.26 8.93
CA TYR A 130 -2.92 17.26 9.73
C TYR A 130 -1.88 18.22 9.18
N THR A 131 -0.99 18.64 10.04
CA THR A 131 0.25 19.34 9.69
C THR A 131 1.46 18.53 10.11
N ALA A 132 2.55 18.67 9.35
CA ALA A 132 3.87 18.16 9.71
C ALA A 132 4.93 19.21 9.41
N LYS A 133 6.05 19.19 10.17
CA LYS A 133 7.22 20.02 9.89
C LYS A 133 8.25 19.20 9.13
N LEU A 134 8.75 19.76 8.04
CA LEU A 134 9.90 19.21 7.32
C LEU A 134 11.22 19.64 8.00
N PRO A 135 12.32 18.92 7.74
CA PRO A 135 13.64 19.27 8.28
C PRO A 135 14.11 20.70 7.92
N ASN A 136 13.64 21.24 6.80
CA ASN A 136 13.93 22.61 6.35
C ASN A 136 13.04 23.68 7.05
N GLY A 137 12.19 23.28 8.00
CA GLY A 137 11.26 24.15 8.71
C GLY A 137 9.93 24.43 8.00
N SER A 138 9.76 24.01 6.74
CA SER A 138 8.48 24.19 6.02
C SER A 138 7.36 23.38 6.65
N THR A 139 6.14 23.91 6.58
CA THR A 139 4.93 23.21 7.03
C THR A 139 4.29 22.52 5.83
N VAL A 140 3.99 21.23 5.99
CA VAL A 140 3.19 20.45 5.06
C VAL A 140 1.81 20.23 5.66
N TYR A 141 0.80 20.30 4.82
CA TYR A 141 -0.58 20.00 5.14
C TYR A 141 -1.00 18.70 4.47
N SER A 142 -1.69 17.83 5.21
CA SER A 142 -2.13 16.52 4.73
C SER A 142 -3.60 16.32 5.01
N SER A 143 -4.38 16.02 3.98
CA SER A 143 -5.77 15.57 4.08
C SER A 143 -5.79 14.06 3.98
N VAL A 144 -6.23 13.38 5.05
CA VAL A 144 -6.37 11.92 5.12
C VAL A 144 -7.85 11.58 4.99
N SER A 145 -8.21 10.85 3.94
CA SER A 145 -9.56 10.40 3.65
C SER A 145 -9.64 8.87 3.76
N VAL A 146 -10.61 8.35 4.50
CA VAL A 146 -10.92 6.92 4.57
C VAL A 146 -12.32 6.71 4.03
N VAL A 147 -12.42 5.99 2.92
CA VAL A 147 -13.67 5.62 2.30
C VAL A 147 -13.99 4.18 2.64
N LYS A 148 -15.13 3.93 3.31
CA LYS A 148 -15.65 2.60 3.55
C LYS A 148 -16.63 2.24 2.45
N MET A 149 -16.29 1.22 1.66
CA MET A 149 -17.13 0.64 0.62
C MET A 149 -17.94 -0.54 1.17
N LYS A 150 -18.88 -1.08 0.40
CA LYS A 150 -19.68 -2.24 0.81
C LYS A 150 -18.85 -3.53 0.90
N ASN A 151 -17.83 -3.65 0.05
CA ASN A 151 -16.98 -4.83 -0.04
C ASN A 151 -15.59 -4.47 -0.58
N ALA A 152 -14.67 -5.43 -0.52
CA ALA A 152 -13.29 -5.27 -0.95
C ALA A 152 -13.15 -5.04 -2.47
N ASP A 153 -14.06 -5.59 -3.30
CA ASP A 153 -14.00 -5.41 -4.76
C ASP A 153 -14.35 -3.98 -5.17
N GLU A 154 -15.37 -3.38 -4.56
CA GLU A 154 -15.71 -1.97 -4.77
C GLU A 154 -14.58 -1.05 -4.26
N ALA A 155 -13.96 -1.40 -3.12
CA ALA A 155 -12.81 -0.66 -2.60
C ALA A 155 -11.62 -0.72 -3.55
N ARG A 156 -11.34 -1.88 -4.15
CA ARG A 156 -10.29 -2.04 -5.16
C ARG A 156 -10.58 -1.17 -6.39
N GLN A 157 -11.80 -1.21 -6.92
CA GLN A 157 -12.21 -0.39 -8.07
C GLN A 157 -12.04 1.10 -7.78
N LEU A 158 -12.45 1.56 -6.61
CA LEU A 158 -12.25 2.94 -6.19
C LEU A 158 -10.76 3.30 -6.14
N ARG A 159 -9.92 2.48 -5.51
CA ARG A 159 -8.49 2.72 -5.43
C ARG A 159 -7.83 2.76 -6.82
N GLU A 160 -8.14 1.81 -7.68
CA GLU A 160 -7.64 1.78 -9.06
C GLU A 160 -8.06 3.02 -9.86
N LEU A 161 -9.30 3.50 -9.64
CA LEU A 161 -9.80 4.71 -10.27
C LEU A 161 -9.03 5.94 -9.80
N THR A 162 -8.91 6.15 -8.48
CA THR A 162 -8.26 7.34 -7.90
C THR A 162 -6.75 7.39 -8.12
N GLN A 163 -6.12 6.27 -8.52
CA GLN A 163 -4.70 6.23 -8.87
C GLN A 163 -4.40 6.65 -10.32
N LYS A 164 -5.43 6.75 -11.16
CA LYS A 164 -5.26 7.14 -12.57
C LYS A 164 -5.32 8.64 -12.71
N ASP A 165 -4.37 9.21 -13.43
CA ASP A 165 -4.37 10.64 -13.71
C ASP A 165 -5.62 11.06 -14.51
N GLY A 166 -6.21 12.19 -14.15
CA GLY A 166 -7.36 12.77 -14.85
C GLY A 166 -8.72 12.14 -14.53
N THR A 167 -8.80 11.13 -13.67
CA THR A 167 -10.08 10.51 -13.26
C THR A 167 -10.78 11.26 -12.13
N GLY A 168 -10.12 12.22 -11.51
CA GLY A 168 -10.58 12.88 -10.29
C GLY A 168 -10.30 12.04 -9.05
N ASN A 169 -10.72 12.57 -7.90
CA ASN A 169 -10.43 11.96 -6.59
C ASN A 169 -11.55 12.31 -5.59
N VAL A 170 -11.44 11.76 -4.38
CA VAL A 170 -12.10 12.33 -3.20
C VAL A 170 -11.47 13.69 -2.93
N LYS A 171 -12.27 14.73 -2.79
CA LYS A 171 -11.79 16.09 -2.54
C LYS A 171 -11.03 16.14 -1.22
N ASP A 172 -9.80 16.68 -1.25
CA ASP A 172 -9.13 17.06 -0.03
C ASP A 172 -9.92 18.15 0.72
N LEU A 173 -9.66 18.34 2.00
CA LEU A 173 -10.43 19.24 2.84
C LEU A 173 -10.23 20.75 2.49
N VAL A 174 -9.15 21.10 1.76
CA VAL A 174 -8.93 22.45 1.23
C VAL A 174 -9.79 22.67 -0.01
N LEU A 175 -9.77 21.71 -0.97
CA LEU A 175 -10.59 21.77 -2.19
C LEU A 175 -12.09 21.78 -1.84
N ASP A 176 -12.48 21.02 -0.84
CA ASP A 176 -13.87 20.93 -0.34
C ASP A 176 -14.26 22.14 0.53
N LYS A 177 -13.35 23.08 0.76
CA LYS A 177 -13.55 24.31 1.57
C LYS A 177 -13.94 24.04 3.03
N ALA A 178 -13.61 22.87 3.55
CA ALA A 178 -13.78 22.56 4.98
C ALA A 178 -12.72 23.26 5.84
N ILE A 179 -11.56 23.55 5.23
CA ILE A 179 -10.47 24.32 5.84
C ILE A 179 -9.82 25.22 4.80
N THR A 180 -9.24 26.35 5.24
CA THR A 180 -8.55 27.28 4.35
C THR A 180 -7.05 27.34 4.71
N VAL A 181 -6.18 27.14 3.71
CA VAL A 181 -4.72 27.20 3.86
C VAL A 181 -4.14 28.05 2.72
N PRO A 182 -4.14 29.38 2.83
CA PRO A 182 -3.58 30.24 1.78
C PRO A 182 -2.08 29.98 1.55
N PRO A 183 -1.59 29.98 0.31
CA PRO A 183 -2.32 30.18 -0.96
C PRO A 183 -2.84 28.89 -1.60
N LEU A 184 -2.86 27.76 -0.89
CA LEU A 184 -3.32 26.48 -1.45
C LEU A 184 -4.83 26.51 -1.68
N THR A 185 -5.25 26.04 -2.88
CA THR A 185 -6.65 25.81 -3.24
C THR A 185 -7.00 24.33 -3.25
N THR A 186 -6.00 23.47 -3.21
CA THR A 186 -6.07 22.01 -3.16
C THR A 186 -4.72 21.47 -2.71
N LEU A 187 -4.67 20.26 -2.16
CA LEU A 187 -3.43 19.53 -1.86
C LEU A 187 -3.03 18.57 -3.00
N ALA A 188 -3.91 18.33 -3.97
CA ALA A 188 -3.68 17.40 -5.07
C ALA A 188 -2.49 17.77 -5.98
N ASN A 189 -1.99 19.00 -5.91
CA ASN A 189 -0.84 19.45 -6.69
C ASN A 189 0.53 19.06 -6.09
N GLY A 190 0.55 18.50 -4.89
CA GLY A 190 1.76 18.08 -4.19
C GLY A 190 1.99 16.57 -4.28
N GLY A 191 1.68 15.84 -3.24
CA GLY A 191 1.87 14.39 -3.14
C GLY A 191 0.56 13.64 -2.98
N TYR A 192 0.51 12.44 -3.51
CA TYR A 192 -0.59 11.49 -3.39
C TYR A 192 -0.09 10.14 -2.92
N ALA A 193 -0.85 9.50 -2.03
CA ALA A 193 -0.69 8.10 -1.68
C ALA A 193 -2.06 7.46 -1.41
N SER A 194 -2.19 6.18 -1.70
CA SER A 194 -3.40 5.41 -1.34
C SER A 194 -3.09 3.99 -0.98
N GLU A 195 -3.90 3.45 -0.07
CA GLU A 195 -3.83 2.05 0.36
C GLU A 195 -5.25 1.49 0.47
N GLN A 196 -5.40 0.20 0.13
CA GLN A 196 -6.62 -0.54 0.40
C GLN A 196 -6.40 -1.47 1.59
N ARG A 197 -7.36 -1.48 2.51
CA ARG A 197 -7.43 -2.40 3.66
C ARG A 197 -8.83 -3.01 3.67
N ASP A 198 -8.97 -4.20 3.08
CA ASP A 198 -10.26 -4.86 2.88
C ASP A 198 -11.26 -3.93 2.15
N GLN A 199 -12.37 -3.58 2.77
CA GLN A 199 -13.40 -2.65 2.23
C GLN A 199 -13.07 -1.16 2.41
N LEU A 200 -11.94 -0.82 3.01
CA LEU A 200 -11.50 0.56 3.22
C LEU A 200 -10.51 0.98 2.16
N VAL A 201 -10.65 2.21 1.66
CA VAL A 201 -9.65 2.89 0.83
C VAL A 201 -9.16 4.11 1.59
N VAL A 202 -7.88 4.12 1.91
CA VAL A 202 -7.19 5.28 2.48
C VAL A 202 -6.61 6.08 1.32
N ILE A 203 -6.90 7.37 1.28
CA ILE A 203 -6.40 8.32 0.29
C ILE A 203 -5.78 9.49 1.05
N VAL A 204 -4.56 9.85 0.69
CA VAL A 204 -3.86 10.97 1.31
C VAL A 204 -3.33 11.89 0.23
N GLU A 205 -3.64 13.16 0.36
CA GLU A 205 -3.06 14.25 -0.43
C GLU A 205 -2.32 15.21 0.50
N SER A 206 -1.10 15.60 0.14
CA SER A 206 -0.26 16.49 0.94
C SER A 206 0.39 17.54 0.07
N ASP A 207 0.40 18.79 0.54
CA ASP A 207 1.11 19.87 -0.12
C ASP A 207 1.61 20.92 0.90
N SER A 208 2.52 21.78 0.46
CA SER A 208 3.06 22.89 1.23
C SER A 208 2.88 24.21 0.48
N PRO A 209 2.47 25.29 1.18
CA PRO A 209 2.45 26.64 0.58
C PRO A 209 3.84 27.08 0.11
N THR A 210 4.88 26.56 0.75
CA THR A 210 6.27 26.86 0.41
C THR A 210 6.78 25.83 -0.59
N ARG A 211 6.88 26.24 -1.85
CA ARG A 211 7.45 25.40 -2.92
C ARG A 211 8.85 25.88 -3.25
N GLY A 212 9.82 24.97 -3.28
CA GLY A 212 11.14 25.24 -3.83
C GLY A 212 11.10 25.47 -5.35
N ALA A 213 12.22 25.89 -5.93
CA ALA A 213 12.35 26.08 -7.38
C ALA A 213 12.23 24.77 -8.17
N ASP A 214 12.55 23.63 -7.56
CA ASP A 214 12.45 22.29 -8.18
C ASP A 214 11.10 21.64 -7.83
N ALA A 215 10.18 21.66 -8.78
CA ALA A 215 8.85 21.07 -8.63
C ALA A 215 8.90 19.53 -8.49
N LEU A 216 9.88 18.86 -9.13
CA LEU A 216 10.01 17.40 -9.02
C LEU A 216 10.47 16.99 -7.63
N ALA A 217 11.45 17.69 -7.07
CA ALA A 217 11.90 17.47 -5.69
C ALA A 217 10.78 17.74 -4.70
N HIS A 218 10.01 18.82 -4.87
CA HIS A 218 8.85 19.14 -4.06
C HIS A 218 7.82 17.99 -4.08
N ASN A 219 7.38 17.56 -5.25
CA ASN A 219 6.38 16.52 -5.38
C ASN A 219 6.86 15.17 -4.83
N LYS A 220 8.15 14.85 -5.00
CA LYS A 220 8.75 13.65 -4.40
C LYS A 220 8.69 13.70 -2.87
N GLU A 221 8.97 14.84 -2.27
CA GLU A 221 8.90 15.01 -0.82
C GLU A 221 7.46 14.94 -0.33
N MET A 222 6.52 15.64 -0.98
CA MET A 222 5.10 15.58 -0.64
C MET A 222 4.54 14.15 -0.75
N LYS A 223 4.99 13.37 -1.75
CA LYS A 223 4.61 11.96 -1.89
C LYS A 223 5.12 11.10 -0.73
N ARG A 224 6.31 11.37 -0.19
CA ARG A 224 6.82 10.70 1.02
C ARG A 224 5.97 11.02 2.24
N VAL A 225 5.61 12.30 2.42
CA VAL A 225 4.71 12.73 3.50
C VAL A 225 3.35 12.05 3.38
N SER A 226 2.75 12.02 2.17
CA SER A 226 1.47 11.33 1.94
C SER A 226 1.54 9.84 2.25
N ALA A 227 2.63 9.17 1.87
CA ALA A 227 2.82 7.75 2.13
C ALA A 227 2.93 7.44 3.64
N ASP A 228 3.65 8.28 4.40
CA ASP A 228 3.75 8.11 5.85
C ASP A 228 2.43 8.44 6.57
N ALA A 229 1.66 9.42 6.07
CA ALA A 229 0.38 9.81 6.66
C ALA A 229 -0.72 8.74 6.52
N ILE A 230 -0.59 7.74 5.63
CA ILE A 230 -1.52 6.60 5.51
C ILE A 230 -1.74 5.91 6.87
N ARG A 231 -0.70 5.82 7.72
CA ARG A 231 -0.79 5.20 9.05
C ARG A 231 -1.79 5.88 9.98
N LEU A 232 -2.05 7.18 9.79
CA LEU A 232 -2.98 7.95 10.61
C LEU A 232 -4.43 7.47 10.47
N ALA A 233 -4.76 6.82 9.35
CA ALA A 233 -6.08 6.24 9.13
C ALA A 233 -6.46 5.19 10.20
N SER A 234 -5.50 4.55 10.87
CA SER A 234 -5.76 3.60 11.96
C SER A 234 -6.41 4.25 13.19
N SER A 235 -6.29 5.55 13.35
CA SER A 235 -6.88 6.31 14.46
C SER A 235 -8.34 6.72 14.24
N PHE A 236 -8.92 6.51 13.04
CA PHE A 236 -10.27 6.99 12.71
C PHE A 236 -11.40 6.12 13.28
N GLY A 237 -11.07 5.07 14.01
CA GLY A 237 -12.05 4.15 14.59
C GLY A 237 -12.77 3.32 13.53
N SER A 238 -12.81 2.06 13.71
CA SER A 238 -13.66 1.11 13.00
C SER A 238 -15.13 1.29 13.38
#